data_bcf32060665740ecb5e1d8876b88752b
#
_entry.id   bcf32060665740ecb5e1d8876b88752b
#
_cell.length_a   1.000
_cell.length_b   1.000
_cell.length_c   1.000
_cell.angle_alpha   90.00
_cell.angle_beta   90.00
_cell.angle_gamma   90.00
#
_symmetry.space_group_name_H-M   'P 1'
#
loop_
_entity.id
_entity.type
_entity.pdbx_description
1 polymer ?
#
loop_
_entity_poly.entity_id
_entity_poly.type
_entity_poly.pdbx_seq_one_letter_code
_entity_poly.pdbx_strand_id
1 'polypeptide(L)'
;MGHIVDISKWNGDIDWSVAAPQLDLVIARVQDGSNYVDPMYKSYVASMKSHSVPFGNYAFCRFVSVEDAKKEARDFWARGDKDALFWVADVEKETMGDMAAGSQAFIDELYRLGAKKVGFYVGHHMYEQFGMSKVKADFTWIPRYGGNKPAYPCDIWQYTETGQVPGIGKCDLNLLVGDKPLSWFIGQEPNVPNPNEKPIRESGIGIAV
;
A
#
# COMPACT_ATOMS: atom_id res chain seq x y z
N MET A 1 5.37 -10.65 13.89
CA MET A 1 5.19 -9.95 12.60
C MET A 1 3.70 -9.97 12.33
N GLY A 2 3.09 -8.82 12.19
CA GLY A 2 1.67 -8.68 11.93
C GLY A 2 1.33 -8.91 10.46
N HIS A 3 0.07 -8.70 10.12
CA HIS A 3 -0.41 -8.85 8.75
C HIS A 3 -0.28 -7.55 7.95
N ILE A 4 -0.01 -7.68 6.66
CA ILE A 4 -0.20 -6.62 5.67
C ILE A 4 -1.46 -6.97 4.90
N VAL A 5 -2.48 -6.12 4.99
CA VAL A 5 -3.79 -6.34 4.35
C VAL A 5 -4.13 -5.22 3.39
N ASP A 6 -4.90 -5.52 2.36
CA ASP A 6 -5.57 -4.47 1.61
C ASP A 6 -7.09 -4.61 1.77
N ILE A 7 -7.75 -3.46 1.87
CA ILE A 7 -9.16 -3.36 2.23
C ILE A 7 -9.91 -2.37 1.36
N SER A 8 -11.20 -2.65 1.22
CA SER A 8 -12.16 -1.79 0.54
C SER A 8 -13.55 -1.99 1.16
N LYS A 9 -14.58 -1.38 0.59
CA LYS A 9 -15.96 -1.57 1.02
C LYS A 9 -16.39 -3.05 1.16
N TRP A 10 -15.72 -3.95 0.48
CA TRP A 10 -16.04 -5.38 0.49
C TRP A 10 -15.71 -6.07 1.82
N ASN A 11 -14.89 -5.44 2.65
CA ASN A 11 -14.58 -5.92 3.99
C ASN A 11 -15.62 -5.50 5.03
N GLY A 12 -16.57 -4.59 4.68
CA GLY A 12 -17.66 -4.19 5.57
C GLY A 12 -17.19 -3.55 6.87
N ASP A 13 -17.91 -3.81 7.94
CA ASP A 13 -17.54 -3.31 9.26
C ASP A 13 -16.38 -4.12 9.84
N ILE A 14 -15.33 -3.43 10.30
CA ILE A 14 -14.12 -4.01 10.89
C ILE A 14 -14.12 -3.72 12.38
N ASP A 15 -13.95 -4.75 13.20
CA ASP A 15 -13.67 -4.58 14.63
C ASP A 15 -12.19 -4.22 14.83
N TRP A 16 -11.90 -2.94 14.83
CA TRP A 16 -10.54 -2.41 14.93
C TRP A 16 -9.89 -2.69 16.28
N SER A 17 -10.67 -2.89 17.33
CA SER A 17 -10.13 -3.25 18.64
C SER A 17 -9.46 -4.64 18.62
N VAL A 18 -9.99 -5.52 17.78
CA VAL A 18 -9.47 -6.88 17.58
C VAL A 18 -8.43 -6.91 16.44
N ALA A 19 -8.69 -6.20 15.34
CA ALA A 19 -7.86 -6.25 14.15
C ALA A 19 -6.52 -5.50 14.32
N ALA A 20 -6.55 -4.28 14.85
CA ALA A 20 -5.39 -3.39 14.85
C ALA A 20 -4.11 -3.99 15.47
N PRO A 21 -4.15 -4.71 16.61
CA PRO A 21 -2.96 -5.34 17.20
C PRO A 21 -2.28 -6.40 16.31
N GLN A 22 -2.96 -6.83 15.24
CA GLN A 22 -2.49 -7.87 14.32
C GLN A 22 -1.99 -7.30 12.99
N LEU A 23 -2.07 -5.97 12.79
CA LEU A 23 -1.78 -5.32 11.53
C LEU A 23 -0.46 -4.55 11.58
N ASP A 24 0.46 -4.87 10.67
CA ASP A 24 1.68 -4.10 10.46
C ASP A 24 1.44 -2.95 9.45
N LEU A 25 0.53 -3.15 8.49
CA LEU A 25 0.23 -2.18 7.43
C LEU A 25 -1.14 -2.48 6.79
N VAL A 26 -1.88 -1.43 6.47
CA VAL A 26 -3.13 -1.51 5.71
C VAL A 26 -3.02 -0.70 4.42
N ILE A 27 -3.51 -1.22 3.30
CA ILE A 27 -3.62 -0.49 2.03
C ILE A 27 -5.12 -0.32 1.73
N ALA A 28 -5.62 0.91 1.82
CA ALA A 28 -7.06 1.18 1.78
C ALA A 28 -7.51 1.80 0.46
N ARG A 29 -8.59 1.27 -0.14
CA ARG A 29 -9.15 1.82 -1.36
C ARG A 29 -9.83 3.17 -1.11
N VAL A 30 -9.41 4.17 -1.90
CA VAL A 30 -10.02 5.50 -1.90
C VAL A 30 -11.15 5.61 -2.91
N GLN A 31 -10.92 5.07 -4.11
CA GLN A 31 -11.85 5.20 -5.24
C GLN A 31 -11.73 4.06 -6.24
N ASP A 32 -12.74 3.95 -7.12
CA ASP A 32 -12.77 3.13 -8.33
C ASP A 32 -13.10 4.07 -9.50
N GLY A 33 -12.08 4.47 -10.28
CA GLY A 33 -12.17 5.54 -11.25
C GLY A 33 -12.49 6.89 -10.61
N SER A 34 -12.77 7.90 -11.46
CA SER A 34 -13.16 9.23 -11.01
C SER A 34 -14.58 9.29 -10.41
N ASN A 35 -15.45 8.34 -10.78
CA ASN A 35 -16.89 8.46 -10.52
C ASN A 35 -17.38 7.72 -9.25
N TYR A 36 -16.50 6.93 -8.63
CA TYR A 36 -16.87 6.17 -7.44
C TYR A 36 -15.87 6.38 -6.31
N VAL A 37 -16.35 6.85 -5.17
CA VAL A 37 -15.58 6.96 -3.92
C VAL A 37 -15.93 5.77 -3.05
N ASP A 38 -14.93 5.11 -2.47
CA ASP A 38 -15.19 4.01 -1.55
C ASP A 38 -15.89 4.52 -0.29
N PRO A 39 -17.13 4.04 -0.02
CA PRO A 39 -17.94 4.58 1.08
C PRO A 39 -17.33 4.28 2.47
N MET A 40 -16.49 3.25 2.59
CA MET A 40 -15.87 2.85 3.85
C MET A 40 -14.55 3.55 4.11
N TYR A 41 -13.93 4.17 3.10
CA TYR A 41 -12.60 4.71 3.20
C TYR A 41 -12.41 5.69 4.37
N LYS A 42 -13.31 6.66 4.52
CA LYS A 42 -13.19 7.67 5.58
C LYS A 42 -13.29 7.08 6.98
N SER A 43 -14.20 6.13 7.19
CA SER A 43 -14.34 5.46 8.49
C SER A 43 -13.13 4.57 8.79
N TYR A 44 -12.60 3.87 7.79
CA TYR A 44 -11.38 3.08 7.93
C TYR A 44 -10.19 3.96 8.31
N VAL A 45 -9.98 5.09 7.61
CA VAL A 45 -8.89 6.02 7.93
C VAL A 45 -9.02 6.54 9.36
N ALA A 46 -10.20 6.97 9.79
CA ALA A 46 -10.43 7.43 11.15
C ALA A 46 -10.06 6.36 12.19
N SER A 47 -10.45 5.12 11.93
CA SER A 47 -10.14 3.98 12.81
C SER A 47 -8.65 3.61 12.78
N MET A 48 -8.01 3.56 11.60
CA MET A 48 -6.57 3.31 11.50
C MET A 48 -5.77 4.35 12.29
N LYS A 49 -6.11 5.63 12.16
CA LYS A 49 -5.47 6.70 12.93
C LYS A 49 -5.67 6.55 14.44
N SER A 50 -6.90 6.25 14.88
CA SER A 50 -7.20 6.11 16.31
C SER A 50 -6.49 4.92 16.97
N HIS A 51 -6.16 3.89 16.18
CA HIS A 51 -5.45 2.70 16.64
C HIS A 51 -3.96 2.70 16.26
N SER A 52 -3.44 3.80 15.70
CA SER A 52 -2.05 3.94 15.25
C SER A 52 -1.61 2.86 14.25
N VAL A 53 -2.52 2.43 13.37
CA VAL A 53 -2.22 1.47 12.31
C VAL A 53 -1.66 2.22 11.10
N PRO A 54 -0.43 1.90 10.64
CA PRO A 54 0.14 2.49 9.43
C PRO A 54 -0.69 2.16 8.20
N PHE A 55 -0.85 3.12 7.27
CA PHE A 55 -1.65 2.87 6.08
C PHE A 55 -1.13 3.57 4.82
N GLY A 56 -1.43 2.95 3.66
CA GLY A 56 -1.32 3.51 2.33
C GLY A 56 -2.67 3.62 1.65
N ASN A 57 -2.72 4.39 0.57
CA ASN A 57 -3.92 4.59 -0.25
C ASN A 57 -3.79 3.86 -1.58
N TYR A 58 -4.89 3.29 -2.11
CA TYR A 58 -4.95 2.84 -3.50
C TYR A 58 -6.21 3.33 -4.22
N ALA A 59 -6.09 3.49 -5.54
CA ALA A 59 -7.18 3.78 -6.44
C ALA A 59 -7.26 2.71 -7.52
N PHE A 60 -8.42 2.07 -7.67
CA PHE A 60 -8.70 1.21 -8.81
C PHE A 60 -8.81 2.09 -10.06
N CYS A 61 -7.90 1.89 -11.03
CA CYS A 61 -7.78 2.75 -12.19
C CYS A 61 -8.77 2.38 -13.30
N ARG A 62 -9.43 3.40 -13.88
CA ARG A 62 -10.41 3.27 -14.97
C ARG A 62 -10.11 4.19 -16.14
N PHE A 63 -9.01 4.89 -16.15
CA PHE A 63 -8.67 5.90 -17.13
C PHE A 63 -8.68 5.35 -18.56
N VAL A 64 -9.23 6.14 -19.47
CA VAL A 64 -9.38 5.80 -20.91
C VAL A 64 -8.44 6.60 -21.82
N SER A 65 -7.65 7.49 -21.26
CA SER A 65 -6.62 8.29 -21.94
C SER A 65 -5.59 8.82 -20.94
N VAL A 66 -4.47 9.35 -21.43
CA VAL A 66 -3.44 9.99 -20.60
C VAL A 66 -4.00 11.18 -19.82
N GLU A 67 -4.84 12.00 -20.42
CA GLU A 67 -5.44 13.15 -19.72
C GLU A 67 -6.47 12.71 -18.67
N ASP A 68 -7.21 11.64 -18.94
CA ASP A 68 -8.13 11.05 -17.98
C ASP A 68 -7.37 10.41 -16.79
N ALA A 69 -6.23 9.76 -17.05
CA ALA A 69 -5.35 9.22 -16.00
C ALA A 69 -4.86 10.33 -15.05
N LYS A 70 -4.45 11.48 -15.58
CA LYS A 70 -4.08 12.65 -14.77
C LYS A 70 -5.27 13.18 -13.95
N LYS A 71 -6.45 13.24 -14.58
CA LYS A 71 -7.67 13.68 -13.88
C LYS A 71 -8.01 12.73 -12.74
N GLU A 72 -7.98 11.43 -13.00
CA GLU A 72 -8.26 10.40 -12.01
C GLU A 72 -7.25 10.43 -10.85
N ALA A 73 -5.97 10.69 -11.13
CA ALA A 73 -4.94 10.90 -10.11
C ALA A 73 -5.21 12.16 -9.25
N ARG A 74 -5.68 13.27 -9.86
CA ARG A 74 -6.10 14.47 -9.10
C ARG A 74 -7.27 14.19 -8.18
N ASP A 75 -8.28 13.46 -8.66
CA ASP A 75 -9.43 13.05 -7.86
C ASP A 75 -9.01 12.15 -6.70
N PHE A 76 -8.14 11.18 -6.97
CA PHE A 76 -7.55 10.30 -5.96
C PHE A 76 -6.78 11.07 -4.89
N TRP A 77 -5.90 11.98 -5.31
CA TRP A 77 -5.17 12.85 -4.40
C TRP A 77 -6.09 13.71 -3.54
N ALA A 78 -7.11 14.33 -4.14
CA ALA A 78 -8.04 15.19 -3.41
C ALA A 78 -8.86 14.44 -2.36
N ARG A 79 -9.22 13.19 -2.62
CA ARG A 79 -10.06 12.34 -1.76
C ARG A 79 -9.28 11.60 -0.68
N GLY A 80 -8.05 11.20 -1.00
CA GLY A 80 -7.20 10.43 -0.10
C GLY A 80 -6.65 11.28 1.05
N ASP A 81 -6.53 10.64 2.21
CA ASP A 81 -5.93 11.24 3.40
C ASP A 81 -4.42 11.45 3.18
N LYS A 82 -3.90 12.60 3.59
CA LYS A 82 -2.50 12.97 3.35
C LYS A 82 -1.52 12.38 4.35
N ASP A 83 -2.02 11.79 5.43
CA ASP A 83 -1.19 11.02 6.36
C ASP A 83 -0.90 9.60 5.85
N ALA A 84 -1.49 9.21 4.70
CA ALA A 84 -1.13 7.99 4.03
C ALA A 84 0.36 8.00 3.63
N LEU A 85 1.04 6.91 3.93
CA LEU A 85 2.49 6.78 3.78
C LEU A 85 2.94 6.58 2.33
N PHE A 86 2.04 6.10 1.49
CA PHE A 86 2.25 5.90 0.05
C PHE A 86 0.90 5.83 -0.70
N TRP A 87 1.00 5.90 -2.03
CA TRP A 87 -0.13 5.92 -2.95
C TRP A 87 0.06 4.87 -4.03
N VAL A 88 -1.01 4.16 -4.43
CA VAL A 88 -0.93 3.07 -5.42
C VAL A 88 -1.93 3.29 -6.55
N ALA A 89 -1.44 3.21 -7.78
CA ALA A 89 -2.26 3.04 -8.98
C ALA A 89 -2.57 1.54 -9.14
N ASP A 90 -3.81 1.13 -8.96
CA ASP A 90 -4.27 -0.24 -9.13
C ASP A 90 -4.77 -0.43 -10.57
N VAL A 91 -3.93 -1.07 -11.41
CA VAL A 91 -4.09 -1.19 -12.86
C VAL A 91 -4.37 -2.64 -13.23
N GLU A 92 -5.62 -3.05 -13.12
CA GLU A 92 -6.00 -4.44 -13.37
C GLU A 92 -7.13 -4.60 -14.43
N LYS A 93 -7.40 -3.53 -15.17
CA LYS A 93 -8.36 -3.56 -16.26
C LYS A 93 -7.81 -2.82 -17.48
N GLU A 94 -7.86 -3.48 -18.63
CA GLU A 94 -7.54 -2.83 -19.89
C GLU A 94 -8.64 -1.83 -20.26
N THR A 95 -8.31 -0.55 -20.27
CA THR A 95 -9.25 0.55 -20.50
C THR A 95 -8.79 1.49 -21.61
N MET A 96 -7.55 1.37 -22.05
CA MET A 96 -6.98 2.10 -23.19
C MET A 96 -5.90 1.26 -23.89
N GLY A 97 -5.51 1.66 -25.11
CA GLY A 97 -4.55 0.90 -25.90
C GLY A 97 -3.11 0.89 -25.36
N ASP A 98 -2.66 1.97 -24.73
CA ASP A 98 -1.34 2.07 -24.09
C ASP A 98 -1.50 2.23 -22.57
N MET A 99 -1.69 1.11 -21.90
CA MET A 99 -1.86 1.08 -20.45
C MET A 99 -0.62 1.59 -19.70
N ALA A 100 0.59 1.35 -20.25
CA ALA A 100 1.81 1.84 -19.62
C ALA A 100 1.88 3.37 -19.62
N ALA A 101 1.52 4.02 -20.74
CA ALA A 101 1.49 5.49 -20.81
C ALA A 101 0.45 6.09 -19.86
N GLY A 102 -0.74 5.51 -19.77
CA GLY A 102 -1.77 5.94 -18.83
C GLY A 102 -1.34 5.78 -17.37
N SER A 103 -0.77 4.62 -17.03
CA SER A 103 -0.25 4.34 -15.69
C SER A 103 0.87 5.30 -15.30
N GLN A 104 1.82 5.56 -16.21
CA GLN A 104 2.90 6.51 -15.94
C GLN A 104 2.36 7.91 -15.73
N ALA A 105 1.40 8.36 -16.55
CA ALA A 105 0.79 9.68 -16.40
C ALA A 105 0.05 9.84 -15.06
N PHE A 106 -0.62 8.79 -14.57
CA PHE A 106 -1.27 8.77 -13.26
C PHE A 106 -0.24 8.92 -12.14
N ILE A 107 0.85 8.15 -12.20
CA ILE A 107 1.94 8.16 -11.21
C ILE A 107 2.65 9.52 -11.19
N ASP A 108 3.02 10.04 -12.37
CA ASP A 108 3.70 11.33 -12.50
C ASP A 108 2.84 12.48 -11.95
N GLU A 109 1.53 12.42 -12.16
CA GLU A 109 0.61 13.42 -11.63
C GLU A 109 0.54 13.35 -10.10
N LEU A 110 0.55 12.16 -9.49
CA LEU A 110 0.63 12.03 -8.03
C LEU A 110 1.91 12.65 -7.47
N TYR A 111 3.07 12.43 -8.11
CA TYR A 111 4.33 13.09 -7.71
C TYR A 111 4.24 14.61 -7.85
N ARG A 112 3.67 15.10 -8.96
CA ARG A 112 3.46 16.54 -9.18
C ARG A 112 2.60 17.16 -8.07
N LEU A 113 1.62 16.42 -7.54
CA LEU A 113 0.73 16.84 -6.47
C LEU A 113 1.37 16.76 -5.08
N GLY A 114 2.52 16.11 -4.95
CA GLY A 114 3.30 16.05 -3.70
C GLY A 114 3.36 14.68 -3.02
N ALA A 115 2.88 13.61 -3.67
CA ALA A 115 3.08 12.25 -3.17
C ALA A 115 4.59 11.96 -3.06
N LYS A 116 4.99 11.34 -1.95
CA LYS A 116 6.40 11.05 -1.67
C LYS A 116 6.81 9.65 -2.09
N LYS A 117 5.86 8.73 -2.09
CA LYS A 117 6.03 7.33 -2.50
C LYS A 117 4.82 6.91 -3.30
N VAL A 118 5.05 6.44 -4.52
CA VAL A 118 4.00 5.97 -5.42
C VAL A 118 4.39 4.62 -5.98
N GLY A 119 3.49 3.65 -5.84
CA GLY A 119 3.61 2.34 -6.46
C GLY A 119 2.51 2.07 -7.48
N PHE A 120 2.60 0.92 -8.13
CA PHE A 120 1.49 0.39 -8.89
C PHE A 120 1.20 -1.07 -8.51
N TYR A 121 -0.08 -1.42 -8.59
CA TYR A 121 -0.55 -2.80 -8.55
C TYR A 121 -0.98 -3.22 -9.95
N VAL A 122 -0.63 -4.45 -10.35
CA VAL A 122 -1.03 -5.03 -11.62
C VAL A 122 -1.17 -6.54 -11.49
N GLY A 123 -2.22 -7.12 -12.07
CA GLY A 123 -2.38 -8.57 -12.16
C GLY A 123 -1.16 -9.24 -12.81
N HIS A 124 -0.65 -10.33 -12.21
CA HIS A 124 0.52 -11.02 -12.72
C HIS A 124 0.41 -11.37 -14.23
N HIS A 125 -0.77 -11.81 -14.68
CA HIS A 125 -1.02 -12.17 -16.08
C HIS A 125 -1.13 -10.96 -17.02
N MET A 126 -1.32 -9.73 -16.47
CA MET A 126 -1.45 -8.49 -17.24
C MET A 126 -0.14 -7.72 -17.33
N TYR A 127 0.88 -8.08 -16.56
CA TYR A 127 2.11 -7.32 -16.43
C TYR A 127 2.78 -7.04 -17.78
N GLU A 128 2.99 -8.06 -18.61
CA GLU A 128 3.57 -7.92 -19.94
C GLU A 128 2.58 -7.27 -20.92
N GLN A 129 1.32 -7.69 -20.91
CA GLN A 129 0.27 -7.18 -21.79
C GLN A 129 0.13 -5.66 -21.65
N PHE A 130 0.21 -5.13 -20.44
CA PHE A 130 0.10 -3.69 -20.16
C PHE A 130 1.44 -2.95 -20.27
N GLY A 131 2.54 -3.64 -20.58
CA GLY A 131 3.86 -3.04 -20.71
C GLY A 131 4.40 -2.46 -19.41
N MET A 132 4.04 -3.04 -18.24
CA MET A 132 4.34 -2.47 -16.93
C MET A 132 5.83 -2.43 -16.59
N SER A 133 6.68 -3.20 -17.29
CA SER A 133 8.13 -3.09 -17.19
C SER A 133 8.68 -1.71 -17.61
N LYS A 134 7.91 -0.92 -18.34
CA LYS A 134 8.26 0.45 -18.77
C LYS A 134 7.83 1.51 -17.76
N VAL A 135 6.95 1.19 -16.84
CA VAL A 135 6.40 2.12 -15.84
C VAL A 135 7.39 2.30 -14.69
N LYS A 136 7.69 3.55 -14.39
CA LYS A 136 8.59 3.94 -13.29
C LYS A 136 7.77 4.29 -12.05
N ALA A 137 8.01 3.60 -10.96
CA ALA A 137 7.40 3.82 -9.67
C ALA A 137 8.39 3.46 -8.55
N ASP A 138 8.08 3.82 -7.31
CA ASP A 138 8.95 3.50 -6.17
C ASP A 138 8.89 2.02 -5.80
N PHE A 139 7.75 1.38 -6.02
CA PHE A 139 7.54 -0.04 -5.71
C PHE A 139 6.47 -0.67 -6.60
N THR A 140 6.50 -1.99 -6.67
CA THR A 140 5.57 -2.80 -7.46
C THR A 140 4.82 -3.77 -6.53
N TRP A 141 3.52 -3.87 -6.72
CA TRP A 141 2.63 -4.77 -5.99
C TRP A 141 1.92 -5.70 -6.99
N ILE A 142 2.09 -7.01 -6.82
CA ILE A 142 1.58 -8.00 -7.78
C ILE A 142 0.81 -9.12 -7.06
N PRO A 143 -0.44 -9.40 -7.43
CA PRO A 143 -1.16 -10.57 -6.98
C PRO A 143 -0.70 -11.81 -7.73
N ARG A 144 -0.50 -12.90 -7.03
CA ARG A 144 -0.36 -14.24 -7.60
C ARG A 144 -0.71 -15.28 -6.56
N TYR A 145 -1.80 -15.97 -6.79
CA TYR A 145 -2.33 -16.98 -5.87
C TYR A 145 -1.79 -18.38 -6.16
N GLY A 146 -2.07 -19.35 -5.27
CA GLY A 146 -1.65 -20.73 -5.46
C GLY A 146 -0.19 -21.05 -5.05
N GLY A 147 0.42 -20.22 -4.20
CA GLY A 147 1.72 -20.50 -3.59
C GLY A 147 2.96 -20.15 -4.42
N ASN A 148 2.78 -19.72 -5.67
CA ASN A 148 3.89 -19.30 -6.52
C ASN A 148 4.12 -17.78 -6.40
N LYS A 149 5.36 -17.35 -6.15
CA LYS A 149 5.73 -15.93 -6.18
C LYS A 149 5.54 -15.33 -7.57
N PRO A 150 5.29 -14.02 -7.68
CA PRO A 150 5.33 -13.31 -8.96
C PRO A 150 6.65 -13.59 -9.70
N ALA A 151 6.57 -13.70 -11.05
CA ALA A 151 7.75 -13.91 -11.89
C ALA A 151 8.45 -12.61 -12.28
N TYR A 152 7.84 -11.47 -11.96
CA TYR A 152 8.34 -10.13 -12.25
C TYR A 152 8.91 -9.48 -10.99
N PRO A 153 9.74 -8.41 -11.12
CA PRO A 153 10.15 -7.61 -9.98
C PRO A 153 8.94 -7.16 -9.16
N CYS A 154 8.93 -7.48 -7.88
CA CYS A 154 7.79 -7.28 -7.00
C CYS A 154 8.27 -6.96 -5.59
N ASP A 155 7.79 -5.89 -5.00
CA ASP A 155 8.08 -5.51 -3.61
C ASP A 155 7.01 -6.02 -2.66
N ILE A 156 5.72 -5.93 -3.07
CA ILE A 156 4.58 -6.44 -2.31
C ILE A 156 3.90 -7.54 -3.12
N TRP A 157 3.78 -8.72 -2.55
CA TRP A 157 3.08 -9.85 -3.15
C TRP A 157 1.74 -10.10 -2.44
N GLN A 158 0.62 -9.85 -3.14
CA GLN A 158 -0.69 -10.29 -2.67
C GLN A 158 -0.81 -11.79 -2.95
N TYR A 159 -0.64 -12.60 -1.91
CA TYR A 159 -0.53 -14.06 -2.08
C TYR A 159 -1.86 -14.80 -1.94
N THR A 160 -2.88 -14.15 -1.39
CA THR A 160 -4.23 -14.70 -1.27
C THR A 160 -5.30 -13.61 -1.20
N GLU A 161 -6.47 -13.91 -1.77
CA GLU A 161 -7.71 -13.11 -1.68
C GLU A 161 -8.73 -13.75 -0.70
N THR A 162 -8.32 -14.79 0.00
CA THR A 162 -9.17 -15.58 0.91
C THR A 162 -8.54 -15.73 2.29
N GLY A 163 -7.67 -14.82 2.66
CA GLY A 163 -7.09 -14.75 3.99
C GLY A 163 -8.13 -14.49 5.07
N GLN A 164 -7.77 -14.74 6.32
CA GLN A 164 -8.63 -14.49 7.47
C GLN A 164 -7.82 -13.75 8.54
N VAL A 165 -8.33 -12.58 8.95
CA VAL A 165 -7.77 -11.82 10.07
C VAL A 165 -8.89 -11.57 11.09
N PRO A 166 -8.70 -11.96 12.36
CA PRO A 166 -9.68 -11.65 13.39
C PRO A 166 -10.00 -10.15 13.43
N GLY A 167 -11.27 -9.82 13.51
CA GLY A 167 -11.77 -8.44 13.44
C GLY A 167 -12.04 -7.92 12.04
N ILE A 168 -11.38 -8.45 11.00
CA ILE A 168 -11.68 -8.12 9.60
C ILE A 168 -12.53 -9.21 8.95
N GLY A 169 -12.26 -10.47 9.25
CA GLY A 169 -12.83 -11.62 8.55
C GLY A 169 -12.03 -11.94 7.28
N LYS A 170 -12.72 -12.27 6.19
CA LYS A 170 -12.08 -12.55 4.89
C LYS A 170 -11.46 -11.28 4.33
N CYS A 171 -10.18 -11.34 3.96
CA CYS A 171 -9.45 -10.22 3.35
C CYS A 171 -8.27 -10.70 2.52
N ASP A 172 -7.73 -9.78 1.73
CA ASP A 172 -6.51 -9.96 0.97
C ASP A 172 -5.29 -9.84 1.88
N LEU A 173 -4.32 -10.76 1.72
CA LEU A 173 -3.09 -10.77 2.50
C LEU A 173 -1.87 -10.61 1.61
N ASN A 174 -0.91 -9.86 2.13
CA ASN A 174 0.28 -9.46 1.41
C ASN A 174 1.56 -9.83 2.16
N LEU A 175 2.64 -10.03 1.40
CA LEU A 175 4.00 -10.23 1.90
C LEU A 175 4.95 -9.26 1.22
N LEU A 176 5.95 -8.78 1.96
CA LEU A 176 7.08 -8.08 1.37
C LEU A 176 8.06 -9.13 0.83
N VAL A 177 8.41 -9.02 -0.44
CA VAL A 177 9.25 -10.01 -1.14
C VAL A 177 10.41 -9.37 -1.92
N GLY A 178 10.42 -8.05 -2.05
CA GLY A 178 11.50 -7.25 -2.62
C GLY A 178 12.53 -6.82 -1.56
N ASP A 179 13.39 -5.89 -1.94
CA ASP A 179 14.49 -5.40 -1.08
C ASP A 179 14.03 -4.32 -0.08
N LYS A 180 12.81 -3.81 -0.20
CA LYS A 180 12.26 -2.78 0.68
C LYS A 180 11.69 -3.39 1.95
N PRO A 181 12.25 -3.08 3.14
CA PRO A 181 11.72 -3.57 4.41
C PRO A 181 10.41 -2.88 4.79
N LEU A 182 9.69 -3.42 5.76
CA LEU A 182 8.47 -2.80 6.30
C LEU A 182 8.71 -1.36 6.74
N SER A 183 9.85 -1.07 7.38
CA SER A 183 10.24 0.27 7.83
C SER A 183 10.24 1.30 6.69
N TRP A 184 10.60 0.89 5.47
CA TRP A 184 10.54 1.76 4.32
C TRP A 184 9.09 2.17 3.99
N PHE A 185 8.14 1.22 4.05
CA PHE A 185 6.73 1.48 3.78
C PHE A 185 6.08 2.33 4.87
N ILE A 186 6.39 2.06 6.15
CA ILE A 186 5.75 2.74 7.28
C ILE A 186 6.50 4.00 7.76
N GLY A 187 7.56 4.40 7.04
CA GLY A 187 8.28 5.65 7.34
C GLY A 187 9.10 5.62 8.63
N GLN A 188 9.42 4.43 9.14
CA GLN A 188 10.33 4.25 10.26
C GLN A 188 11.72 4.02 9.71
N GLU A 189 12.64 4.96 9.96
CA GLU A 189 14.07 4.71 9.69
C GLU A 189 14.49 3.44 10.45
N PRO A 190 15.24 2.52 9.80
CA PRO A 190 15.83 1.43 10.54
C PRO A 190 16.65 2.01 11.68
N ASN A 191 16.44 1.53 12.89
CA ASN A 191 17.20 1.96 14.06
C ASN A 191 18.65 1.49 13.87
N VAL A 192 19.43 2.24 13.08
CA VAL A 192 20.85 2.04 12.91
C VAL A 192 21.47 2.51 14.22
N PRO A 193 22.06 1.62 15.03
CA PRO A 193 22.74 2.03 16.24
C PRO A 193 23.75 3.12 15.88
N ASN A 194 23.65 4.27 16.51
CA ASN A 194 24.59 5.37 16.30
C ASN A 194 26.01 4.84 16.64
N PRO A 195 26.95 4.70 15.68
CA PRO A 195 28.28 4.18 15.96
C PRO A 195 29.05 5.03 16.97
N ASN A 196 28.55 6.22 17.32
CA ASN A 196 29.12 7.11 18.30
C ASN A 196 28.39 7.06 19.66
N GLU A 197 27.36 6.24 19.81
CA GLU A 197 26.66 6.08 21.10
C GLU A 197 27.47 5.16 22.00
N LYS A 198 28.09 5.75 23.01
CA LYS A 198 28.82 4.99 24.03
C LYS A 198 27.81 4.14 24.81
N PRO A 199 28.11 2.84 25.06
CA PRO A 199 27.25 1.99 25.85
C PRO A 199 27.00 2.65 27.23
N ILE A 200 25.74 2.76 27.61
CA ILE A 200 25.35 3.22 28.94
C ILE A 200 25.96 2.21 29.92
N ARG A 201 26.95 2.64 30.67
CA ARG A 201 27.49 1.83 31.77
C ARG A 201 26.39 1.75 32.84
N GLU A 202 25.85 0.58 33.05
CA GLU A 202 25.05 0.30 34.23
C GLU A 202 25.91 0.65 35.45
N SER A 203 25.50 1.68 36.18
CA SER A 203 26.08 2.03 37.45
C SER A 203 25.71 0.91 38.45
N GLY A 204 26.63 0.01 38.68
CA GLY A 204 26.50 -1.03 39.69
C GLY A 204 26.18 -0.41 41.03
N ILE A 205 25.02 -0.71 41.56
CA ILE A 205 24.68 -0.44 42.95
C ILE A 205 25.52 -1.42 43.81
N GLY A 206 26.60 -0.92 44.37
CA GLY A 206 27.38 -1.63 45.35
C GLY A 206 26.56 -1.81 46.64
N ILE A 207 26.17 -3.02 46.92
CA ILE A 207 25.64 -3.39 48.25
C ILE A 207 26.87 -3.51 49.15
N ALA A 208 27.01 -2.56 50.08
CA ALA A 208 27.95 -2.70 51.18
C ALA A 208 27.35 -3.64 52.24
N VAL A 209 28.10 -4.64 52.62
CA VAL A 209 27.85 -5.54 53.77
C VAL A 209 28.45 -4.92 55.00
#